data_b2b054a0157c6e2908471ffe18ce63ee
#
_entry.id   b2b054a0157c6e2908471ffe18ce63ee
#
_cell.length_a   1.000
_cell.length_b   1.000
_cell.length_c   1.000
_cell.angle_alpha   90.00
_cell.angle_beta   90.00
_cell.angle_gamma   90.00
#
_symmetry.space_group_name_H-M   'P 1'
#
loop_
_entity.id
_entity.type
_entity.pdbx_description
1 polymer ?
#
loop_
_entity_poly.entity_id
_entity_poly.type
_entity_poly.pdbx_seq_one_letter_code
_entity_poly.pdbx_strand_id
1 'polypeptide(L)'
;MINQMNLIKKNLLCLFLSCFVVSGYTDASNYEVGDVFQAKKRTTSVLLYVLKNDLLLDIRQHSGKTGIIRQRDSRYVYELQKGDKIILLKNYEDEKVFRVALVPKKKSKGSDNPFYYVVPTKFNQLVFVEHLTE
;
A
#
# COMPACT_ATOMS: atom_id res chain seq x y z
N MET A 1 33.53 -19.49 32.10
CA MET A 1 32.05 -19.39 32.27
C MET A 1 31.51 -17.98 32.15
N ILE A 2 32.13 -17.01 32.81
CA ILE A 2 31.69 -15.60 32.73
C ILE A 2 31.83 -15.03 31.32
N ASN A 3 32.83 -15.47 30.57
CA ASN A 3 33.05 -15.00 29.17
C ASN A 3 31.99 -15.46 28.18
N GLN A 4 31.37 -16.61 28.41
CA GLN A 4 30.32 -17.11 27.54
C GLN A 4 29.00 -16.33 27.69
N MET A 5 28.69 -15.93 28.91
CA MET A 5 27.49 -15.12 29.14
C MET A 5 27.63 -13.72 28.54
N ASN A 6 28.82 -13.15 28.58
CA ASN A 6 29.07 -11.86 27.95
C ASN A 6 29.01 -11.95 26.42
N LEU A 7 29.42 -13.06 25.85
CA LEU A 7 29.35 -13.30 24.40
C LEU A 7 27.91 -13.43 23.93
N ILE A 8 27.08 -14.13 24.71
CA ILE A 8 25.66 -14.29 24.42
C ILE A 8 24.93 -12.93 24.48
N LYS A 9 25.25 -12.11 25.46
CA LYS A 9 24.71 -10.77 25.60
C LYS A 9 25.10 -9.87 24.43
N LYS A 10 26.34 -9.94 24.00
CA LYS A 10 26.80 -9.18 22.83
C LYS A 10 26.12 -9.61 21.55
N ASN A 11 25.95 -10.91 21.36
CA ASN A 11 25.27 -11.44 20.18
C ASN A 11 23.79 -11.07 20.19
N LEU A 12 23.15 -11.08 21.35
CA LEU A 12 21.77 -10.67 21.49
C LEU A 12 21.60 -9.18 21.17
N LEU A 13 22.54 -8.36 21.59
CA LEU A 13 22.52 -6.93 21.32
C LEU A 13 22.72 -6.64 19.82
N CYS A 14 23.58 -7.36 19.15
CA CYS A 14 23.79 -7.23 17.71
C CYS A 14 22.56 -7.67 16.92
N LEU A 15 21.87 -8.71 17.36
CA LEU A 15 20.61 -9.13 16.74
C LEU A 15 19.52 -8.08 16.89
N PHE A 16 19.45 -7.41 18.02
CA PHE A 16 18.50 -6.35 18.27
C PHE A 16 18.76 -5.11 17.38
N LEU A 17 20.01 -4.76 17.21
CA LEU A 17 20.42 -3.64 16.36
C LEU A 17 20.16 -3.91 14.87
N SER A 18 20.37 -5.14 14.42
CA SER A 18 20.09 -5.50 13.02
C SER A 18 18.59 -5.48 12.70
N CYS A 19 17.74 -5.86 13.64
CA CYS A 19 16.29 -5.74 13.47
C CYS A 19 15.82 -4.27 13.37
N PHE A 20 16.49 -3.38 14.08
CA PHE A 20 16.16 -1.95 14.07
C PHE A 20 16.50 -1.29 12.74
N VAL A 21 17.58 -1.69 12.10
CA VAL A 21 18.01 -1.15 10.81
C VAL A 21 17.06 -1.60 9.69
N VAL A 22 16.53 -2.83 9.78
CA VAL A 22 15.59 -3.36 8.77
C VAL A 22 14.23 -2.71 8.86
N SER A 23 13.79 -2.28 10.04
CA SER A 23 12.47 -1.66 10.21
C SER A 23 12.36 -0.25 9.65
N GLY A 24 13.46 0.37 9.22
CA GLY A 24 13.46 1.68 8.59
C GLY A 24 13.18 1.68 7.08
N TYR A 25 13.15 0.52 6.45
CA TYR A 25 12.87 0.41 5.03
C TYR A 25 11.37 0.24 4.79
N THR A 26 10.73 1.28 4.24
CA THR A 26 9.38 1.20 3.71
C THR A 26 9.42 0.56 2.32
N ASP A 27 9.66 -0.74 2.28
CA ASP A 27 9.57 -1.49 1.04
C ASP A 27 8.14 -1.99 0.86
N ALA A 28 7.71 -2.15 -0.40
CA ALA A 28 6.39 -2.70 -0.74
C ALA A 28 6.13 -4.07 -0.12
N SER A 29 7.18 -4.81 0.22
CA SER A 29 7.13 -6.10 0.91
C SER A 29 6.65 -6.01 2.37
N ASN A 30 6.60 -4.82 2.96
CA ASN A 30 6.21 -4.61 4.35
C ASN A 30 4.72 -4.44 4.58
N TYR A 31 3.94 -4.38 3.50
CA TYR A 31 2.49 -4.25 3.59
C TYR A 31 1.84 -5.62 3.62
N GLU A 32 0.90 -5.82 4.53
CA GLU A 32 0.25 -7.11 4.75
C GLU A 32 -1.24 -7.03 4.48
N VAL A 33 -1.82 -8.14 4.08
CA VAL A 33 -3.27 -8.29 3.99
C VAL A 33 -3.88 -8.05 5.37
N GLY A 34 -4.90 -7.22 5.43
CA GLY A 34 -5.51 -6.78 6.69
C GLY A 34 -5.06 -5.38 7.13
N ASP A 35 -4.00 -4.84 6.55
CA ASP A 35 -3.57 -3.48 6.86
C ASP A 35 -4.62 -2.46 6.38
N VAL A 36 -4.88 -1.48 7.23
CA VAL A 36 -5.82 -0.39 6.96
C VAL A 36 -5.05 0.92 6.86
N PHE A 37 -5.25 1.64 5.78
CA PHE A 37 -4.67 2.95 5.54
C PHE A 37 -5.76 3.99 5.36
N GLN A 38 -5.45 5.22 5.72
CA GLN A 38 -6.37 6.35 5.59
C GLN A 38 -5.72 7.53 4.88
N ALA A 39 -6.46 8.17 4.00
CA ALA A 39 -6.07 9.42 3.38
C ALA A 39 -6.35 10.57 4.35
N LYS A 40 -5.31 11.15 4.91
CA LYS A 40 -5.41 12.32 5.83
C LYS A 40 -5.43 13.64 5.09
N LYS A 41 -4.92 13.65 3.86
CA LYS A 41 -4.89 14.81 2.98
C LYS A 41 -5.53 14.44 1.65
N ARG A 42 -5.96 15.44 0.91
CA ARG A 42 -6.37 15.21 -0.48
C ARG A 42 -5.17 14.70 -1.27
N THR A 43 -5.26 13.48 -1.73
CA THR A 43 -4.21 12.85 -2.53
C THR A 43 -4.67 12.84 -3.99
N THR A 44 -4.04 13.62 -4.82
CA THR A 44 -4.36 13.66 -6.26
C THR A 44 -3.75 12.46 -7.00
N SER A 45 -2.91 11.69 -6.36
CA SER A 45 -2.13 10.65 -7.01
C SER A 45 -2.46 9.22 -6.57
N VAL A 46 -3.31 9.04 -5.56
CA VAL A 46 -3.74 7.70 -5.16
C VAL A 46 -5.04 7.36 -5.86
N LEU A 47 -4.92 6.55 -6.90
CA LEU A 47 -6.03 6.14 -7.74
C LEU A 47 -6.34 4.66 -7.51
N LEU A 48 -7.59 4.37 -7.28
CA LEU A 48 -8.10 3.02 -7.14
C LEU A 48 -8.77 2.60 -8.45
N TYR A 49 -8.32 1.50 -9.01
CA TYR A 49 -8.84 0.98 -10.29
C TYR A 49 -9.87 -0.11 -10.04
N VAL A 50 -10.96 -0.06 -10.73
CA VAL A 50 -12.00 -1.11 -10.66
C VAL A 50 -11.50 -2.40 -11.32
N LEU A 51 -10.72 -2.26 -12.39
CA LEU A 51 -10.18 -3.40 -13.14
C LEU A 51 -8.66 -3.46 -12.99
N LYS A 52 -8.16 -4.64 -12.59
CA LYS A 52 -6.71 -4.85 -12.43
C LYS A 52 -5.96 -4.61 -13.74
N ASN A 53 -6.49 -5.05 -14.85
CA ASN A 53 -5.85 -4.88 -16.16
C ASN A 53 -5.66 -3.41 -16.54
N ASP A 54 -6.59 -2.55 -16.17
CA ASP A 54 -6.46 -1.11 -16.42
C ASP A 54 -5.31 -0.51 -15.62
N LEU A 55 -5.14 -0.94 -14.37
CA LEU A 55 -4.02 -0.53 -13.56
C LEU A 55 -2.69 -1.01 -14.14
N LEU A 56 -2.63 -2.25 -14.58
CA LEU A 56 -1.41 -2.81 -15.17
C LEU A 56 -1.03 -2.10 -16.46
N LEU A 57 -2.00 -1.74 -17.29
CA LEU A 57 -1.76 -0.95 -18.48
C LEU A 57 -1.23 0.45 -18.13
N ASP A 58 -1.79 1.08 -17.12
CA ASP A 58 -1.35 2.40 -16.68
C ASP A 58 0.10 2.37 -16.17
N ILE A 59 0.46 1.36 -15.37
CA ILE A 59 1.83 1.16 -14.92
C ILE A 59 2.77 0.98 -16.10
N ARG A 60 2.40 0.16 -17.05
CA ARG A 60 3.21 -0.13 -18.24
C ARG A 60 3.43 1.10 -19.10
N GLN A 61 2.41 1.94 -19.26
CA GLN A 61 2.50 3.17 -20.03
C GLN A 61 3.35 4.24 -19.35
N HIS A 62 3.29 4.34 -18.03
CA HIS A 62 4.09 5.31 -17.28
C HIS A 62 5.56 4.91 -17.16
N SER A 63 5.86 3.62 -17.16
CA SER A 63 7.25 3.16 -17.18
C SER A 63 7.92 3.35 -18.56
N GLY A 64 7.13 3.62 -19.58
CA GLY A 64 7.60 3.72 -20.97
C GLY A 64 7.92 5.12 -21.49
N LYS A 65 8.08 6.12 -20.66
CA LYS A 65 8.67 7.45 -21.00
C LYS A 65 7.84 8.41 -21.83
N THR A 66 6.71 8.10 -22.32
CA THR A 66 5.94 9.05 -23.11
C THR A 66 4.83 9.63 -22.26
N GLY A 67 4.91 10.93 -22.05
CA GLY A 67 3.94 11.68 -21.26
C GLY A 67 2.55 11.78 -21.89
N ILE A 68 2.11 10.74 -22.57
CA ILE A 68 0.73 10.67 -23.05
C ILE A 68 -0.13 10.32 -21.85
N ILE A 69 -0.72 11.34 -21.26
CA ILE A 69 -1.73 11.19 -20.23
C ILE A 69 -2.95 10.62 -20.93
N ARG A 70 -3.14 9.32 -20.79
CA ARG A 70 -4.37 8.70 -21.24
C ARG A 70 -5.51 9.24 -20.41
N GLN A 71 -6.55 9.74 -21.06
CA GLN A 71 -7.74 10.21 -20.38
C GLN A 71 -8.37 9.03 -19.64
N ARG A 72 -8.31 9.07 -18.31
CA ARG A 72 -8.85 8.00 -17.46
C ARG A 72 -10.36 8.12 -17.43
N ASP A 73 -11.03 7.01 -17.67
CA ASP A 73 -12.47 6.95 -17.55
C ASP A 73 -12.86 6.92 -16.07
N SER A 74 -13.53 7.96 -15.60
CA SER A 74 -13.93 8.10 -14.21
C SER A 74 -14.87 7.01 -13.71
N ARG A 75 -15.48 6.24 -14.62
CA ARG A 75 -16.31 5.09 -14.25
C ARG A 75 -15.50 3.91 -13.70
N TYR A 76 -14.21 3.85 -14.03
CA TYR A 76 -13.33 2.72 -13.69
C TYR A 76 -12.19 3.11 -12.78
N VAL A 77 -12.13 4.36 -12.37
CA VAL A 77 -11.08 4.87 -11.50
C VAL A 77 -11.70 5.75 -10.42
N TYR A 78 -11.36 5.44 -9.17
CA TYR A 78 -11.77 6.24 -8.02
C TYR A 78 -10.55 6.97 -7.47
N GLU A 79 -10.63 8.28 -7.35
CA GLU A 79 -9.63 9.10 -6.70
C GLU A 79 -9.88 9.13 -5.20
N LEU A 80 -8.90 8.70 -4.42
CA LEU A 80 -9.02 8.60 -2.96
C LEU A 80 -9.17 9.99 -2.36
N GLN A 81 -10.26 10.18 -1.60
CA GLN A 81 -10.58 11.46 -0.98
C GLN A 81 -10.11 11.50 0.47
N LYS A 82 -9.96 12.72 1.01
CA LYS A 82 -9.60 12.91 2.42
C LYS A 82 -10.61 12.21 3.33
N GLY A 83 -10.09 11.39 4.22
CA GLY A 83 -10.89 10.62 5.18
C GLY A 83 -11.26 9.23 4.72
N ASP A 84 -11.08 8.90 3.45
CA ASP A 84 -11.31 7.56 2.94
C ASP A 84 -10.29 6.58 3.51
N LYS A 85 -10.72 5.36 3.76
CA LYS A 85 -9.85 4.27 4.20
C LYS A 85 -9.82 3.17 3.15
N ILE A 86 -8.72 2.48 3.08
CA ILE A 86 -8.57 1.25 2.30
C ILE A 86 -8.09 0.12 3.19
N ILE A 87 -8.59 -1.08 2.90
CA ILE A 87 -8.20 -2.31 3.60
C ILE A 87 -7.55 -3.23 2.57
N LEU A 88 -6.34 -3.71 2.83
CA LEU A 88 -5.64 -4.61 1.92
C LEU A 88 -6.27 -5.99 1.99
N LEU A 89 -6.80 -6.48 0.87
CA LEU A 89 -7.51 -7.76 0.80
C LEU A 89 -6.65 -8.87 0.22
N LYS A 90 -5.85 -8.58 -0.79
CA LYS A 90 -5.00 -9.56 -1.47
C LYS A 90 -3.78 -8.89 -2.05
N ASN A 91 -2.64 -9.55 -1.91
CA ASN A 91 -1.37 -9.14 -2.48
C ASN A 91 -1.08 -9.96 -3.74
N TYR A 92 -1.01 -9.29 -4.89
CA TYR A 92 -0.55 -9.88 -6.15
C TYR A 92 0.94 -9.59 -6.30
N GLU A 93 1.76 -10.39 -5.63
CA GLU A 93 3.20 -10.14 -5.49
C GLU A 93 3.92 -10.01 -6.82
N ASP A 94 3.60 -10.88 -7.78
CA ASP A 94 4.23 -10.88 -9.12
C ASP A 94 3.92 -9.62 -9.91
N GLU A 95 2.75 -9.05 -9.70
CA GLU A 95 2.29 -7.85 -10.40
C GLU A 95 2.50 -6.58 -9.59
N LYS A 96 2.92 -6.70 -8.32
CA LYS A 96 3.14 -5.58 -7.39
C LYS A 96 1.91 -4.69 -7.22
N VAL A 97 0.77 -5.33 -7.05
CA VAL A 97 -0.54 -4.69 -6.93
C VAL A 97 -1.29 -5.30 -5.76
N PHE A 98 -2.06 -4.48 -5.05
CA PHE A 98 -2.97 -4.94 -4.02
C PHE A 98 -4.42 -4.80 -4.48
N ARG A 99 -5.24 -5.78 -4.13
CA ARG A 99 -6.68 -5.64 -4.13
C ARG A 99 -7.10 -5.09 -2.77
N VAL A 100 -7.94 -4.06 -2.78
CA VAL A 100 -8.34 -3.36 -1.57
C VAL A 100 -9.85 -3.19 -1.51
N ALA A 101 -10.39 -3.12 -0.30
CA ALA A 101 -11.74 -2.62 -0.05
C ALA A 101 -11.67 -1.13 0.26
N LEU A 102 -12.65 -0.38 -0.23
CA LEU A 102 -12.78 1.04 0.05
C LEU A 102 -13.84 1.25 1.14
N VAL A 103 -13.47 2.00 2.17
CA VAL A 103 -14.39 2.50 3.18
C VAL A 103 -14.45 4.03 3.00
N PRO A 104 -15.39 4.52 2.19
CA PRO A 104 -15.45 5.95 1.92
C PRO A 104 -15.99 6.72 3.13
N LYS A 105 -15.47 7.91 3.34
CA LYS A 105 -16.00 8.83 4.36
C LYS A 105 -17.39 9.31 3.98
N LYS A 106 -17.58 9.59 2.68
CA LYS A 106 -18.87 9.93 2.10
C LYS A 106 -19.11 9.07 0.87
N LYS A 107 -20.30 8.49 0.77
CA LYS A 107 -20.67 7.78 -0.45
C LYS A 107 -20.68 8.77 -1.61
N SER A 108 -19.91 8.46 -2.64
CA SER A 108 -19.83 9.24 -3.86
C SER A 108 -19.98 8.33 -5.07
N LYS A 109 -20.13 8.94 -6.23
CA LYS A 109 -20.21 8.19 -7.48
C LYS A 109 -18.92 7.39 -7.69
N GLY A 110 -19.05 6.09 -7.87
CA GLY A 110 -17.92 5.20 -8.07
C GLY A 110 -17.33 4.60 -6.78
N SER A 111 -17.91 4.90 -5.61
CA SER A 111 -17.42 4.37 -4.33
C SER A 111 -18.12 3.08 -3.89
N ASP A 112 -18.98 2.51 -4.70
CA ASP A 112 -19.85 1.39 -4.37
C ASP A 112 -19.36 0.04 -4.89
N ASN A 113 -18.17 -0.02 -5.48
CA ASN A 113 -17.60 -1.29 -5.92
C ASN A 113 -17.11 -2.11 -4.73
N PRO A 114 -17.21 -3.45 -4.78
CA PRO A 114 -16.81 -4.30 -3.65
C PRO A 114 -15.30 -4.27 -3.40
N PHE A 115 -14.50 -4.06 -4.44
CA PHE A 115 -13.05 -3.96 -4.31
C PHE A 115 -12.44 -3.17 -5.47
N TYR A 116 -11.20 -2.73 -5.24
CA TYR A 116 -10.40 -1.96 -6.19
C TYR A 116 -8.99 -2.49 -6.21
N TYR A 117 -8.18 -1.98 -7.12
CA TYR A 117 -6.77 -2.34 -7.26
C TYR A 117 -5.90 -1.08 -7.16
N VAL A 118 -4.78 -1.19 -6.46
CA VAL A 118 -3.88 -0.06 -6.20
C VAL A 118 -2.43 -0.54 -6.13
N VAL A 119 -1.50 0.33 -6.51
CA VAL A 119 -0.07 0.06 -6.37
C VAL A 119 0.42 0.47 -4.98
N PRO A 120 1.21 -0.39 -4.30
CA PRO A 120 1.69 -0.08 -2.94
C PRO A 120 2.66 1.08 -2.89
N THR A 121 3.29 1.45 -3.99
CA THR A 121 4.21 2.61 -4.04
C THR A 121 3.54 3.92 -3.65
N LYS A 122 2.22 3.99 -3.70
CA LYS A 122 1.44 5.18 -3.32
C LYS A 122 1.05 5.20 -1.84
N PHE A 123 1.30 4.12 -1.11
CA PHE A 123 0.90 4.03 0.31
C PHE A 123 1.67 4.98 1.21
N ASN A 124 2.82 5.50 0.78
CA ASN A 124 3.55 6.53 1.51
C ASN A 124 2.76 7.85 1.65
N GLN A 125 1.74 8.06 0.84
CA GLN A 125 0.85 9.22 0.92
C GLN A 125 -0.33 8.99 1.87
N LEU A 126 -0.44 7.79 2.41
CA LEU A 126 -1.49 7.38 3.32
C LEU A 126 -0.92 7.18 4.72
N VAL A 127 -1.79 7.19 5.71
CA VAL A 127 -1.43 6.94 7.10
C VAL A 127 -1.90 5.56 7.49
N PHE A 128 -1.01 4.75 8.05
CA PHE A 128 -1.37 3.46 8.62
C PHE A 128 -2.29 3.67 9.82
N VAL A 129 -3.40 2.95 9.87
CA VAL A 129 -4.39 3.06 10.95
C VAL A 129 -4.32 1.86 11.88
N GLU A 130 -4.46 0.66 11.33
CA GLU A 130 -4.50 -0.57 12.11
C GLU A 130 -4.28 -1.78 11.20
N HIS A 131 -4.02 -2.92 11.82
CA HIS A 131 -3.98 -4.22 11.16
C HIS A 131 -5.15 -5.06 11.65
N LEU A 132 -6.01 -5.49 10.73
CA LEU A 132 -7.14 -6.34 11.04
C LEU A 132 -6.68 -7.79 11.10
N THR A 133 -6.85 -8.41 12.25
CA THR A 133 -6.61 -9.85 12.43
C THR A 133 -7.92 -10.60 12.34
N GLU A 134 -7.91 -11.71 11.59
CA GLU A 134 -9.07 -12.61 11.55
C GLU A 134 -9.29 -13.31 12.88
#